data_cdbdca23bc359cc674da269f2f20d535
#
_entry.id   cdbdca23bc359cc674da269f2f20d535
#
_cell.length_a   1.000
_cell.length_b   1.000
_cell.length_c   1.000
_cell.angle_alpha   90.00
_cell.angle_beta   90.00
_cell.angle_gamma   90.00
#
_symmetry.space_group_name_H-M   'P 1'
#
loop_
_entity.id
_entity.type
_entity.pdbx_description
1 polymer ?
#
loop_
_entity_poly.entity_id
_entity_poly.type
_entity_poly.pdbx_seq_one_letter_code
_entity_poly.pdbx_strand_id
1 'polypeptide(L)'
;QETFQKEYYVRFPVTDGKTLVYHVGGELWKLDPQEKASAKREAQINIGWHSTKTRLQRRFFYGEAYWEETMLHPQGHEIALTARGKLFSMPLWEQAVHQHGVRDGVRYRLPCWLPDGNLAAISDASVVQSKAKILSAMEEQLDVFGAFPSETPVCSHKLPPGRIQEIAVSPRHPHLALTTSRMELFLINADSGRINKLDHSKVREIREIVFSPDGRWLAYTKYLSLELTAIFLLDLKPTANGKRVKPSAAVQITQPVRYDFSPSFDPDGRWLYFLSSRTFNPIWDTVQTGTSFSRSMKPYLLTLKKDAQNPFVAKPHAP
;
A
#
# COMPACT_ATOMS: atom_id res chain seq x y z
N GLN A 1 10.95 -2.53 -36.43
CA GLN A 1 10.37 -3.17 -35.24
C GLN A 1 10.09 -4.62 -35.57
N GLU A 2 10.71 -5.55 -34.81
CA GLU A 2 10.60 -6.99 -35.08
C GLU A 2 9.50 -7.66 -34.25
N THR A 3 9.19 -7.14 -33.07
CA THR A 3 8.13 -7.66 -32.20
C THR A 3 7.05 -6.61 -31.92
N PHE A 4 5.83 -7.06 -31.67
CA PHE A 4 4.66 -6.20 -31.36
C PHE A 4 4.25 -6.25 -29.89
N GLN A 5 5.13 -6.80 -29.03
CA GLN A 5 4.90 -6.87 -27.60
C GLN A 5 4.93 -5.47 -26.98
N LYS A 6 3.90 -5.13 -26.18
CA LYS A 6 3.71 -3.79 -25.62
C LYS A 6 3.76 -3.75 -24.09
N GLU A 7 3.56 -4.88 -23.43
CA GLU A 7 3.39 -4.94 -21.98
C GLU A 7 4.67 -5.29 -21.24
N TYR A 8 5.49 -6.18 -21.83
CA TYR A 8 6.75 -6.61 -21.25
C TYR A 8 7.89 -6.59 -22.24
N TYR A 9 9.11 -6.47 -21.74
CA TYR A 9 10.32 -6.55 -22.54
C TYR A 9 10.55 -7.96 -23.10
N VAL A 10 10.94 -8.02 -24.36
CA VAL A 10 11.43 -9.22 -25.00
C VAL A 10 12.82 -9.57 -24.43
N ARG A 11 13.02 -10.81 -23.98
CA ARG A 11 14.27 -11.28 -23.38
C ARG A 11 14.71 -12.59 -24.00
N PHE A 12 16.01 -12.84 -23.96
CA PHE A 12 16.65 -14.10 -24.37
C PHE A 12 16.24 -14.60 -25.76
N PRO A 13 16.38 -13.79 -26.82
CA PRO A 13 16.07 -14.24 -28.16
C PRO A 13 17.09 -15.30 -28.61
N VAL A 14 16.58 -16.42 -29.14
CA VAL A 14 17.37 -17.53 -29.69
C VAL A 14 16.79 -17.88 -31.06
N THR A 15 17.63 -18.22 -32.01
CA THR A 15 17.22 -18.60 -33.37
C THR A 15 17.98 -19.83 -33.90
N ASP A 16 17.29 -20.61 -34.73
CA ASP A 16 17.84 -21.67 -35.56
C ASP A 16 18.17 -21.21 -37.00
N GLY A 17 18.05 -19.90 -37.26
CA GLY A 17 18.21 -19.29 -38.58
C GLY A 17 16.90 -19.18 -39.38
N LYS A 18 15.82 -19.81 -38.92
CA LYS A 18 14.48 -19.75 -39.55
C LYS A 18 13.44 -19.15 -38.61
N THR A 19 13.46 -19.57 -37.37
CA THR A 19 12.50 -19.15 -36.35
C THR A 19 13.23 -18.45 -35.22
N LEU A 20 12.66 -17.36 -34.71
CA LEU A 20 13.11 -16.68 -33.51
C LEU A 20 12.20 -17.09 -32.35
N VAL A 21 12.78 -17.59 -31.26
CA VAL A 21 12.08 -17.88 -30.01
C VAL A 21 12.58 -16.94 -28.92
N TYR A 22 11.69 -16.40 -28.12
CA TYR A 22 12.03 -15.41 -27.10
C TYR A 22 11.04 -15.46 -25.93
N HIS A 23 11.40 -14.80 -24.86
CA HIS A 23 10.68 -14.75 -23.61
C HIS A 23 9.97 -13.41 -23.45
N VAL A 24 8.70 -13.41 -23.07
CA VAL A 24 7.93 -12.22 -22.72
C VAL A 24 7.01 -12.53 -21.56
N GLY A 25 7.16 -11.79 -20.45
CA GLY A 25 6.25 -11.92 -19.31
C GLY A 25 6.15 -13.30 -18.66
N GLY A 26 7.20 -14.14 -18.80
CA GLY A 26 7.19 -15.52 -18.30
C GLY A 26 6.67 -16.56 -19.30
N GLU A 27 6.30 -16.14 -20.52
CA GLU A 27 5.81 -17.00 -21.60
C GLU A 27 6.82 -17.07 -22.72
N LEU A 28 6.80 -18.18 -23.47
CA LEU A 28 7.61 -18.36 -24.66
C LEU A 28 6.81 -17.98 -25.91
N TRP A 29 7.46 -17.28 -26.78
CA TRP A 29 6.92 -16.82 -28.04
C TRP A 29 7.83 -17.21 -29.20
N LYS A 30 7.25 -17.51 -30.35
CA LYS A 30 7.96 -17.72 -31.59
C LYS A 30 7.57 -16.68 -32.61
N LEU A 31 8.52 -16.31 -33.47
CA LEU A 31 8.35 -15.36 -34.55
C LEU A 31 9.06 -15.92 -35.79
N ASP A 32 8.39 -15.84 -36.93
CA ASP A 32 9.00 -16.10 -38.22
C ASP A 32 9.52 -14.80 -38.84
N PRO A 33 10.85 -14.60 -38.96
CA PRO A 33 11.42 -13.38 -39.52
C PRO A 33 11.13 -13.21 -41.02
N GLN A 34 10.78 -14.28 -41.75
CA GLN A 34 10.54 -14.26 -43.19
C GLN A 34 9.12 -13.76 -43.50
N GLU A 35 8.20 -13.85 -42.57
CA GLU A 35 6.86 -13.30 -42.75
C GLU A 35 6.86 -11.77 -42.66
N LYS A 36 5.91 -11.13 -43.37
CA LYS A 36 5.75 -9.67 -43.31
C LYS A 36 5.50 -9.21 -41.88
N ALA A 37 6.15 -8.10 -41.49
CA ALA A 37 6.04 -7.51 -40.16
C ALA A 37 4.58 -7.20 -39.78
N SER A 38 3.97 -8.12 -39.07
CA SER A 38 2.60 -8.01 -38.53
C SER A 38 2.51 -8.77 -37.19
N ALA A 39 1.57 -8.44 -36.36
CA ALA A 39 1.35 -9.16 -35.09
C ALA A 39 1.00 -10.65 -35.31
N LYS A 40 0.57 -11.03 -36.53
CA LYS A 40 0.24 -12.43 -36.87
C LYS A 40 1.45 -13.34 -37.03
N ARG A 41 2.64 -12.81 -37.27
CA ARG A 41 3.88 -13.59 -37.35
C ARG A 41 4.40 -14.06 -35.99
N GLU A 42 3.82 -13.52 -34.91
CA GLU A 42 4.12 -13.91 -33.55
C GLU A 42 3.10 -14.92 -33.05
N ALA A 43 3.55 -15.99 -32.44
CA ALA A 43 2.69 -16.97 -31.83
C ALA A 43 3.24 -17.39 -30.47
N GLN A 44 2.37 -17.45 -29.49
CA GLN A 44 2.70 -18.00 -28.17
C GLN A 44 2.91 -19.51 -28.28
N ILE A 45 3.97 -20.01 -27.65
CA ILE A 45 4.24 -21.44 -27.52
C ILE A 45 3.55 -21.93 -26.27
N ASN A 46 2.46 -22.68 -26.42
CA ASN A 46 1.76 -23.29 -25.30
C ASN A 46 2.52 -24.51 -24.79
N ILE A 47 3.08 -24.39 -23.58
CA ILE A 47 3.77 -25.50 -22.92
C ILE A 47 2.80 -26.17 -21.96
N GLY A 48 2.46 -27.44 -22.26
CA GLY A 48 1.71 -28.28 -21.33
C GLY A 48 2.64 -28.75 -20.19
N TRP A 49 2.36 -28.32 -18.98
CA TRP A 49 3.12 -28.74 -17.80
C TRP A 49 2.31 -29.78 -17.02
N HIS A 50 2.75 -31.01 -17.05
CA HIS A 50 2.22 -32.12 -16.25
C HIS A 50 3.15 -32.41 -15.08
N SER A 51 2.82 -31.93 -13.90
CA SER A 51 3.55 -32.24 -12.68
C SER A 51 2.62 -32.80 -11.62
N THR A 52 3.17 -33.50 -10.65
CA THR A 52 2.43 -33.99 -9.47
C THR A 52 1.89 -32.85 -8.60
N LYS A 53 2.22 -31.58 -8.94
CA LYS A 53 1.78 -30.37 -8.23
C LYS A 53 1.99 -30.47 -6.71
N THR A 54 3.09 -31.07 -6.27
CA THR A 54 3.39 -31.35 -4.87
C THR A 54 3.36 -30.09 -3.98
N ARG A 55 3.65 -28.92 -4.58
CA ARG A 55 3.58 -27.64 -3.86
C ARG A 55 2.16 -27.13 -3.66
N LEU A 56 1.19 -27.64 -4.43
CA LEU A 56 -0.24 -27.32 -4.26
C LEU A 56 -0.95 -28.27 -3.31
N GLN A 57 -0.28 -29.35 -2.89
CA GLN A 57 -0.83 -30.29 -1.92
C GLN A 57 -0.96 -29.62 -0.54
N ARG A 58 -2.00 -30.03 0.19
CA ARG A 58 -2.23 -29.53 1.56
C ARG A 58 -1.02 -29.83 2.44
N ARG A 59 -0.53 -28.79 3.15
CA ARG A 59 0.57 -28.90 4.10
C ARG A 59 0.23 -28.16 5.38
N PHE A 60 0.68 -28.70 6.50
CA PHE A 60 0.70 -27.99 7.76
C PHE A 60 2.01 -27.22 7.88
N PHE A 61 1.93 -26.00 8.39
CA PHE A 61 3.10 -25.14 8.62
C PHE A 61 2.89 -24.32 9.91
N TYR A 62 3.97 -23.87 10.48
CA TYR A 62 3.93 -22.95 11.60
C TYR A 62 3.55 -21.56 11.10
N GLY A 63 2.37 -21.07 11.51
CA GLY A 63 1.80 -19.81 11.03
C GLY A 63 2.70 -18.61 11.28
N GLU A 64 3.37 -18.58 12.42
CA GLU A 64 4.28 -17.49 12.86
C GLU A 64 5.35 -17.12 11.84
N ALA A 65 5.91 -18.12 11.14
CA ALA A 65 6.95 -17.90 10.12
C ALA A 65 6.42 -17.20 8.85
N TYR A 66 5.10 -17.04 8.70
CA TYR A 66 4.47 -16.56 7.47
C TYR A 66 3.48 -15.41 7.70
N TRP A 67 3.48 -14.83 8.88
CA TRP A 67 2.70 -13.62 9.12
C TRP A 67 3.26 -12.48 8.27
N GLU A 68 2.39 -11.82 7.54
CA GLU A 68 2.76 -10.70 6.66
C GLU A 68 2.34 -9.38 7.31
N GLU A 69 1.05 -9.21 7.56
CA GLU A 69 0.47 -7.95 8.05
C GLU A 69 -0.62 -8.23 9.07
N THR A 70 -0.75 -7.35 10.05
CA THR A 70 -1.74 -7.46 11.11
C THR A 70 -2.40 -6.11 11.38
N MET A 71 -3.69 -6.11 11.67
CA MET A 71 -4.44 -4.91 12.02
C MET A 71 -5.42 -5.21 13.16
N LEU A 72 -5.30 -4.47 14.25
CA LEU A 72 -6.24 -4.56 15.36
C LEU A 72 -7.55 -3.88 15.00
N HIS A 73 -8.68 -4.51 15.36
CA HIS A 73 -9.99 -3.90 15.23
C HIS A 73 -10.07 -2.62 16.08
N PRO A 74 -10.71 -1.53 15.63
CA PRO A 74 -10.79 -0.27 16.38
C PRO A 74 -11.33 -0.39 17.81
N GLN A 75 -12.21 -1.37 18.06
CA GLN A 75 -12.73 -1.67 19.40
C GLN A 75 -11.86 -2.64 20.21
N GLY A 76 -10.79 -3.16 19.63
CA GLY A 76 -9.78 -3.96 20.33
C GLY A 76 -10.18 -5.40 20.66
N HIS A 77 -11.25 -5.94 20.09
CA HIS A 77 -11.74 -7.30 20.39
C HIS A 77 -11.28 -8.36 19.38
N GLU A 78 -10.81 -7.95 18.22
CA GLU A 78 -10.46 -8.83 17.11
C GLU A 78 -9.23 -8.31 16.36
N ILE A 79 -8.48 -9.20 15.74
CA ILE A 79 -7.34 -8.88 14.89
C ILE A 79 -7.55 -9.46 13.50
N ALA A 80 -7.30 -8.68 12.47
CA ALA A 80 -7.18 -9.16 11.11
C ALA A 80 -5.70 -9.43 10.80
N LEU A 81 -5.42 -10.50 10.09
CA LEU A 81 -4.06 -10.86 9.70
C LEU A 81 -4.02 -11.52 8.33
N THR A 82 -2.90 -11.35 7.66
CA THR A 82 -2.58 -12.09 6.44
C THR A 82 -1.41 -13.03 6.67
N ALA A 83 -1.54 -14.25 6.15
CA ALA A 83 -0.48 -15.25 6.20
C ALA A 83 -0.47 -16.05 4.90
N ARG A 84 0.66 -16.07 4.18
CA ARG A 84 0.82 -16.70 2.87
C ARG A 84 -0.27 -16.30 1.86
N GLY A 85 -0.67 -15.04 1.89
CA GLY A 85 -1.72 -14.50 1.02
C GLY A 85 -3.13 -14.95 1.36
N LYS A 86 -3.37 -15.51 2.54
CA LYS A 86 -4.71 -15.81 3.07
C LYS A 86 -5.09 -14.77 4.10
N LEU A 87 -6.37 -14.39 4.11
CA LEU A 87 -6.93 -13.40 5.01
C LEU A 87 -7.66 -14.12 6.15
N PHE A 88 -7.33 -13.75 7.37
CA PHE A 88 -7.95 -14.29 8.58
C PHE A 88 -8.41 -13.16 9.50
N SER A 89 -9.48 -13.42 10.24
CA SER A 89 -9.80 -12.68 11.46
C SER A 89 -9.75 -13.62 12.66
N MET A 90 -9.26 -13.09 13.77
CA MET A 90 -9.06 -13.83 14.99
C MET A 90 -9.52 -13.00 16.19
N PRO A 91 -10.56 -13.42 16.88
CA PRO A 91 -10.94 -12.85 18.16
C PRO A 91 -9.81 -13.00 19.20
N LEU A 92 -9.65 -12.00 20.08
CA LEU A 92 -8.54 -11.97 21.03
C LEU A 92 -8.80 -12.81 22.30
N TRP A 93 -10.04 -13.18 22.55
CA TRP A 93 -10.40 -13.92 23.77
C TRP A 93 -10.97 -15.30 23.47
N GLU A 94 -12.22 -15.35 23.01
CA GLU A 94 -12.93 -16.58 22.75
C GLU A 94 -13.40 -16.60 21.30
N GLN A 95 -13.72 -17.75 20.75
CA GLN A 95 -14.16 -18.03 19.38
C GLN A 95 -13.03 -18.52 18.46
N ALA A 96 -13.45 -19.03 17.32
CA ALA A 96 -12.56 -19.63 16.33
C ALA A 96 -11.91 -18.58 15.42
N VAL A 97 -10.75 -18.94 14.86
CA VAL A 97 -10.15 -18.18 13.76
C VAL A 97 -10.96 -18.39 12.49
N HIS A 98 -11.26 -17.32 11.80
CA HIS A 98 -12.05 -17.32 10.57
C HIS A 98 -11.18 -16.95 9.36
N GLN A 99 -11.30 -17.73 8.29
CA GLN A 99 -10.70 -17.38 7.01
C GLN A 99 -11.75 -16.65 6.16
N HIS A 100 -11.34 -15.51 5.58
CA HIS A 100 -12.15 -14.73 4.65
C HIS A 100 -11.63 -14.90 3.23
N GLY A 101 -12.54 -14.71 2.26
CA GLY A 101 -12.21 -14.74 0.84
C GLY A 101 -12.02 -16.15 0.28
N VAL A 102 -11.64 -16.19 -0.99
CA VAL A 102 -11.46 -17.44 -1.74
C VAL A 102 -10.29 -18.23 -1.17
N ARG A 103 -10.53 -19.52 -0.93
CA ARG A 103 -9.53 -20.40 -0.29
C ARG A 103 -8.29 -20.63 -1.13
N ASP A 104 -8.43 -20.69 -2.45
CA ASP A 104 -7.35 -21.05 -3.36
C ASP A 104 -7.27 -20.10 -4.55
N GLY A 105 -6.03 -19.82 -4.98
CA GLY A 105 -5.76 -19.06 -6.19
C GLY A 105 -5.81 -17.53 -6.06
N VAL A 106 -6.30 -17.00 -4.94
CA VAL A 106 -6.35 -15.56 -4.67
C VAL A 106 -5.42 -15.21 -3.52
N ARG A 107 -4.67 -14.14 -3.68
CA ARG A 107 -3.80 -13.58 -2.63
C ARG A 107 -4.40 -12.31 -2.05
N TYR A 108 -4.46 -12.26 -0.72
CA TYR A 108 -4.89 -11.11 0.06
C TYR A 108 -3.72 -10.46 0.77
N ARG A 109 -3.75 -9.13 0.87
CA ARG A 109 -2.75 -8.29 1.52
C ARG A 109 -3.39 -7.05 2.15
N LEU A 110 -2.65 -6.36 3.02
CA LEU A 110 -3.02 -5.08 3.63
C LEU A 110 -4.44 -5.14 4.22
N PRO A 111 -4.69 -6.03 5.19
CA PRO A 111 -6.00 -6.12 5.84
C PRO A 111 -6.25 -4.82 6.62
N CYS A 112 -7.47 -4.34 6.60
CA CYS A 112 -7.85 -3.16 7.37
C CYS A 112 -9.33 -3.21 7.78
N TRP A 113 -9.63 -2.66 8.95
CA TRP A 113 -10.99 -2.54 9.45
C TRP A 113 -11.60 -1.21 9.05
N LEU A 114 -12.79 -1.24 8.49
CA LEU A 114 -13.58 -0.04 8.19
C LEU A 114 -14.30 0.46 9.44
N PRO A 115 -14.74 1.74 9.48
CA PRO A 115 -15.43 2.30 10.64
C PRO A 115 -16.74 1.61 11.02
N ASP A 116 -17.37 0.93 10.06
CA ASP A 116 -18.60 0.14 10.23
C ASP A 116 -18.35 -1.28 10.76
N GLY A 117 -17.10 -1.66 11.00
CA GLY A 117 -16.70 -2.99 11.46
C GLY A 117 -16.49 -4.02 10.33
N ASN A 118 -16.65 -3.63 9.08
CA ASN A 118 -16.34 -4.52 7.95
C ASN A 118 -14.83 -4.66 7.77
N LEU A 119 -14.39 -5.84 7.32
CA LEU A 119 -13.00 -6.12 7.01
C LEU A 119 -12.74 -5.87 5.52
N ALA A 120 -11.75 -5.09 5.20
CA ALA A 120 -11.30 -4.88 3.83
C ALA A 120 -9.88 -5.39 3.62
N ALA A 121 -9.57 -5.84 2.42
CA ALA A 121 -8.23 -6.28 2.03
C ALA A 121 -7.98 -6.06 0.54
N ILE A 122 -6.73 -5.93 0.18
CA ILE A 122 -6.30 -5.87 -1.23
C ILE A 122 -6.16 -7.30 -1.75
N SER A 123 -6.75 -7.61 -2.91
CA SER A 123 -6.65 -8.92 -3.54
C SER A 123 -6.25 -8.84 -5.01
N ASP A 124 -5.76 -9.95 -5.54
CA ASP A 124 -5.47 -10.16 -6.96
C ASP A 124 -6.59 -10.94 -7.69
N ALA A 125 -7.78 -11.02 -7.10
CA ALA A 125 -8.90 -11.80 -7.62
C ALA A 125 -9.37 -11.36 -9.01
N SER A 126 -9.22 -10.08 -9.36
CA SER A 126 -9.56 -9.55 -10.69
C SER A 126 -8.76 -10.23 -11.81
N VAL A 127 -7.51 -10.56 -11.54
CA VAL A 127 -6.61 -11.27 -12.45
C VAL A 127 -7.06 -12.72 -12.66
N VAL A 128 -7.46 -13.39 -11.57
CA VAL A 128 -7.89 -14.79 -11.59
C VAL A 128 -9.21 -14.97 -12.35
N GLN A 129 -10.16 -14.06 -12.14
CA GLN A 129 -11.49 -14.13 -12.76
C GLN A 129 -11.49 -13.79 -14.25
N SER A 130 -10.63 -12.94 -14.71
CA SER A 130 -10.64 -12.43 -16.09
C SER A 130 -10.15 -13.44 -17.12
N LYS A 131 -9.62 -14.63 -16.73
CA LYS A 131 -8.84 -15.52 -17.61
C LYS A 131 -7.82 -14.75 -18.48
N ALA A 132 -7.67 -13.48 -18.20
CA ALA A 132 -6.75 -12.61 -18.88
C ALA A 132 -5.34 -13.02 -18.47
N LYS A 133 -4.50 -13.06 -19.45
CA LYS A 133 -3.08 -13.41 -19.41
C LYS A 133 -2.40 -12.90 -18.15
N ILE A 134 -1.45 -13.64 -17.65
CA ILE A 134 -0.50 -13.35 -16.55
C ILE A 134 0.02 -11.89 -16.51
N LEU A 135 -0.21 -11.16 -17.57
CA LEU A 135 0.22 -9.79 -17.85
C LEU A 135 -0.51 -8.69 -17.06
N SER A 136 -1.68 -8.97 -16.51
CA SER A 136 -2.41 -8.02 -15.67
C SER A 136 -2.08 -8.14 -14.16
N ALA A 137 -0.96 -8.77 -13.81
CA ALA A 137 -0.51 -8.98 -12.42
C ALA A 137 -0.33 -7.70 -11.57
N MET A 138 -0.57 -6.52 -12.15
CA MET A 138 -0.62 -5.23 -11.44
C MET A 138 -2.04 -4.70 -11.25
N GLU A 139 -3.08 -5.46 -11.60
CA GLU A 139 -4.46 -5.09 -11.34
C GLU A 139 -4.90 -5.71 -10.01
N GLU A 140 -4.86 -4.91 -8.98
CA GLU A 140 -5.38 -5.27 -7.66
C GLU A 140 -6.80 -4.72 -7.48
N GLN A 141 -7.56 -5.34 -6.58
CA GLN A 141 -8.89 -4.86 -6.20
C GLN A 141 -8.99 -4.76 -4.68
N LEU A 142 -9.89 -3.92 -4.22
CA LEU A 142 -10.30 -3.83 -2.83
C LEU A 142 -11.51 -4.72 -2.63
N ASP A 143 -11.36 -5.76 -1.83
CA ASP A 143 -12.45 -6.63 -1.40
C ASP A 143 -12.89 -6.24 0.01
N VAL A 144 -14.19 -6.08 0.21
CA VAL A 144 -14.79 -5.77 1.51
C VAL A 144 -15.64 -6.95 1.94
N PHE A 145 -15.38 -7.45 3.13
CA PHE A 145 -16.08 -8.55 3.78
C PHE A 145 -16.94 -8.01 4.94
N GLY A 146 -18.14 -8.58 5.11
CA GLY A 146 -18.99 -8.26 6.25
C GLY A 146 -18.42 -8.79 7.57
N ALA A 147 -19.12 -8.50 8.67
CA ALA A 147 -18.76 -8.94 10.02
C ALA A 147 -18.72 -10.47 10.18
N PHE A 148 -19.37 -11.22 9.30
CA PHE A 148 -19.34 -12.69 9.32
C PHE A 148 -18.36 -13.22 8.28
N PRO A 149 -17.64 -14.33 8.59
CA PRO A 149 -16.72 -14.97 7.65
C PRO A 149 -17.45 -15.40 6.38
N SER A 150 -16.89 -15.02 5.23
CA SER A 150 -17.46 -15.36 3.92
C SER A 150 -16.34 -15.62 2.90
N GLU A 151 -16.56 -16.58 2.02
CA GLU A 151 -15.69 -16.80 0.87
C GLU A 151 -15.87 -15.71 -0.21
N THR A 152 -17.02 -15.06 -0.24
CA THR A 152 -17.33 -14.00 -1.19
C THR A 152 -17.33 -12.63 -0.50
N PRO A 153 -16.66 -11.62 -1.05
CA PRO A 153 -16.77 -10.26 -0.53
C PRO A 153 -18.19 -9.69 -0.72
N VAL A 154 -18.59 -8.79 0.16
CA VAL A 154 -19.85 -8.03 0.05
C VAL A 154 -19.78 -7.10 -1.16
N CYS A 155 -18.63 -6.49 -1.38
CA CYS A 155 -18.35 -5.70 -2.57
C CYS A 155 -16.87 -5.78 -2.94
N SER A 156 -16.58 -5.56 -4.22
CA SER A 156 -15.23 -5.53 -4.76
C SER A 156 -15.08 -4.32 -5.68
N HIS A 157 -13.98 -3.59 -5.52
CA HIS A 157 -13.71 -2.40 -6.30
C HIS A 157 -12.36 -2.50 -6.99
N LYS A 158 -12.35 -2.32 -8.31
CA LYS A 158 -11.10 -2.27 -9.07
C LYS A 158 -10.27 -1.06 -8.63
N LEU A 159 -8.98 -1.28 -8.38
CA LEU A 159 -8.05 -0.25 -7.95
C LEU A 159 -7.29 0.38 -9.13
N PRO A 160 -6.65 1.54 -8.91
CA PRO A 160 -5.76 2.14 -9.91
C PRO A 160 -4.62 1.20 -10.28
N PRO A 161 -4.08 1.31 -11.50
CA PRO A 161 -2.96 0.48 -11.93
C PRO A 161 -1.71 0.74 -11.10
N GLY A 162 -1.02 -0.33 -10.75
CA GLY A 162 0.17 -0.33 -9.89
C GLY A 162 -0.10 -1.10 -8.62
N ARG A 163 0.96 -1.67 -8.03
CA ARG A 163 0.85 -2.42 -6.78
C ARG A 163 0.58 -1.47 -5.62
N ILE A 164 -0.43 -1.75 -4.82
CA ILE A 164 -0.70 -1.01 -3.59
C ILE A 164 0.42 -1.28 -2.58
N GLN A 165 0.99 -0.21 -2.03
CA GLN A 165 2.11 -0.25 -1.08
C GLN A 165 1.64 -0.08 0.36
N GLU A 166 0.78 0.89 0.60
CA GLU A 166 0.23 1.21 1.91
C GLU A 166 -1.25 1.53 1.81
N ILE A 167 -1.96 1.28 2.90
CA ILE A 167 -3.36 1.61 3.08
C ILE A 167 -3.55 2.27 4.45
N ALA A 168 -4.34 3.33 4.49
CA ALA A 168 -4.83 3.92 5.72
C ALA A 168 -6.35 4.10 5.64
N VAL A 169 -7.03 3.86 6.76
CA VAL A 169 -8.49 3.95 6.85
C VAL A 169 -8.87 5.21 7.60
N SER A 170 -9.85 5.93 7.09
CA SER A 170 -10.45 7.05 7.82
C SER A 170 -11.23 6.54 9.04
N PRO A 171 -11.03 7.11 10.24
CA PRO A 171 -11.72 6.64 11.43
C PRO A 171 -13.21 7.00 11.48
N ARG A 172 -13.69 7.88 10.59
CA ARG A 172 -15.07 8.40 10.61
C ARG A 172 -15.89 8.05 9.37
N HIS A 173 -15.25 7.81 8.25
CA HIS A 173 -15.92 7.70 6.95
C HIS A 173 -15.41 6.45 6.21
N PRO A 174 -16.18 5.87 5.29
CA PRO A 174 -15.76 4.71 4.52
C PRO A 174 -14.73 5.09 3.44
N HIS A 175 -13.71 5.84 3.83
CA HIS A 175 -12.64 6.27 2.95
C HIS A 175 -11.32 5.60 3.31
N LEU A 176 -10.60 5.15 2.30
CA LEU A 176 -9.25 4.62 2.42
C LEU A 176 -8.31 5.45 1.56
N ALA A 177 -7.16 5.79 2.11
CA ALA A 177 -6.06 6.37 1.37
C ALA A 177 -5.10 5.24 0.97
N LEU A 178 -4.65 5.23 -0.29
CA LEU A 178 -3.82 4.18 -0.87
C LEU A 178 -2.60 4.80 -1.54
N THR A 179 -1.43 4.24 -1.33
CA THR A 179 -0.25 4.55 -2.14
C THR A 179 0.06 3.43 -3.11
N THR A 180 0.59 3.78 -4.28
CA THR A 180 0.91 2.82 -5.32
C THR A 180 2.40 2.82 -5.65
N SER A 181 2.88 1.71 -6.22
CA SER A 181 4.24 1.62 -6.77
C SER A 181 4.54 2.62 -7.90
N ARG A 182 3.51 3.31 -8.41
CA ARG A 182 3.64 4.41 -9.38
C ARG A 182 3.84 5.76 -8.71
N MET A 183 4.15 5.79 -7.41
CA MET A 183 4.37 7.01 -6.64
C MET A 183 3.13 7.93 -6.57
N GLU A 184 1.94 7.35 -6.59
CA GLU A 184 0.66 8.05 -6.58
C GLU A 184 -0.08 7.80 -5.28
N LEU A 185 -0.82 8.80 -4.83
CA LEU A 185 -1.71 8.76 -3.66
C LEU A 185 -3.15 8.88 -4.15
N PHE A 186 -3.98 7.94 -3.75
CA PHE A 186 -5.41 7.90 -4.07
C PHE A 186 -6.27 7.85 -2.82
N LEU A 187 -7.49 8.32 -2.95
CA LEU A 187 -8.56 8.13 -1.99
C LEU A 187 -9.65 7.29 -2.66
N ILE A 188 -10.05 6.20 -2.02
CA ILE A 188 -11.17 5.38 -2.44
C ILE A 188 -12.28 5.44 -1.38
N ASN A 189 -13.52 5.46 -1.82
CA ASN A 189 -14.67 5.24 -0.96
C ASN A 189 -15.04 3.75 -1.02
N ALA A 190 -15.02 3.06 0.12
CA ALA A 190 -15.22 1.61 0.20
C ALA A 190 -16.64 1.17 -0.20
N ASP A 191 -17.67 2.02 -0.01
CA ASP A 191 -19.04 1.68 -0.34
C ASP A 191 -19.32 1.80 -1.84
N SER A 192 -18.84 2.91 -2.45
CA SER A 192 -19.17 3.27 -3.82
C SER A 192 -18.10 2.91 -4.85
N GLY A 193 -16.89 2.54 -4.41
CA GLY A 193 -15.74 2.31 -5.26
C GLY A 193 -15.20 3.56 -5.95
N ARG A 194 -15.68 4.76 -5.59
CA ARG A 194 -15.22 6.00 -6.21
C ARG A 194 -13.79 6.30 -5.82
N ILE A 195 -12.95 6.51 -6.82
CA ILE A 195 -11.52 6.78 -6.67
C ILE A 195 -11.20 8.22 -7.08
N ASN A 196 -10.43 8.90 -6.24
CA ASN A 196 -9.89 10.22 -6.52
C ASN A 196 -8.36 10.20 -6.35
N LYS A 197 -7.63 10.64 -7.36
CA LYS A 197 -6.18 10.86 -7.24
C LYS A 197 -5.96 12.13 -6.41
N LEU A 198 -5.18 12.03 -5.35
CA LEU A 198 -4.90 13.15 -4.43
C LEU A 198 -3.56 13.81 -4.73
N ASP A 199 -2.52 13.03 -4.95
CA ASP A 199 -1.16 13.55 -5.17
C ASP A 199 -0.31 12.55 -5.98
N HIS A 200 0.86 13.02 -6.40
CA HIS A 200 1.86 12.23 -7.12
C HIS A 200 3.24 12.73 -6.74
N SER A 201 4.15 11.82 -6.48
CA SER A 201 5.57 12.12 -6.25
C SER A 201 6.37 11.93 -7.54
N LYS A 202 7.41 12.75 -7.73
CA LYS A 202 8.32 12.65 -8.87
C LYS A 202 9.63 11.94 -8.54
N VAL A 203 9.89 11.67 -7.27
CA VAL A 203 11.20 11.21 -6.80
C VAL A 203 11.14 9.77 -6.30
N ARG A 204 10.26 9.48 -5.33
CA ARG A 204 10.04 8.17 -4.72
C ARG A 204 8.61 8.04 -4.27
N GLU A 205 8.24 6.85 -3.78
CA GLU A 205 6.92 6.53 -3.26
C GLU A 205 6.51 7.49 -2.13
N ILE A 206 5.22 7.80 -2.09
CA ILE A 206 4.57 8.45 -0.94
C ILE A 206 4.38 7.38 0.13
N ARG A 207 4.67 7.70 1.39
CA ARG A 207 4.63 6.75 2.50
C ARG A 207 4.00 7.33 3.75
N GLU A 208 3.72 6.44 4.70
CA GLU A 208 3.30 6.79 6.06
C GLU A 208 2.07 7.69 6.07
N ILE A 209 1.03 7.22 5.38
CA ILE A 209 -0.24 7.92 5.30
C ILE A 209 -1.03 7.75 6.60
N VAL A 210 -1.55 8.86 7.13
CA VAL A 210 -2.36 8.85 8.35
C VAL A 210 -3.51 9.86 8.27
N PHE A 211 -4.70 9.42 8.68
CA PHE A 211 -5.85 10.31 8.82
C PHE A 211 -5.85 10.99 10.19
N SER A 212 -6.38 12.21 10.22
CA SER A 212 -6.75 12.85 11.49
C SER A 212 -7.93 12.12 12.16
N PRO A 213 -8.09 12.24 13.49
CA PRO A 213 -9.18 11.58 14.22
C PRO A 213 -10.59 11.97 13.78
N ASP A 214 -10.75 13.16 13.19
CA ASP A 214 -12.03 13.62 12.62
C ASP A 214 -12.24 13.14 11.16
N GLY A 215 -11.24 12.47 10.55
CA GLY A 215 -11.30 11.98 9.18
C GLY A 215 -11.23 13.05 8.11
N ARG A 216 -10.97 14.31 8.49
CA ARG A 216 -10.91 15.45 7.56
C ARG A 216 -9.55 15.63 6.91
N TRP A 217 -8.47 15.44 7.68
CA TRP A 217 -7.12 15.70 7.22
C TRP A 217 -6.38 14.40 6.93
N LEU A 218 -5.53 14.45 5.91
CA LEU A 218 -4.62 13.38 5.57
C LEU A 218 -3.19 13.91 5.59
N ALA A 219 -2.35 13.36 6.46
CA ALA A 219 -0.92 13.64 6.51
C ALA A 219 -0.14 12.47 5.89
N TYR A 220 0.98 12.77 5.24
CA TYR A 220 1.84 11.77 4.62
C TYR A 220 3.24 12.29 4.39
N THR A 221 4.18 11.38 4.25
CA THR A 221 5.59 11.67 3.94
C THR A 221 5.82 11.61 2.42
N LYS A 222 6.45 12.65 1.89
CA LYS A 222 6.78 12.76 0.46
C LYS A 222 8.23 13.18 0.26
N TYR A 223 8.91 12.56 -0.69
CA TYR A 223 10.26 12.91 -1.08
C TYR A 223 10.28 14.19 -1.91
N LEU A 224 11.07 15.17 -1.50
CA LEU A 224 11.40 16.39 -2.26
C LEU A 224 12.62 16.15 -3.16
N SER A 225 13.59 15.38 -2.64
CA SER A 225 14.76 14.88 -3.35
C SER A 225 15.13 13.49 -2.82
N LEU A 226 16.18 12.87 -3.31
CA LEU A 226 16.64 11.56 -2.81
C LEU A 226 17.03 11.58 -1.32
N GLU A 227 17.40 12.73 -0.79
CA GLU A 227 17.90 12.91 0.58
C GLU A 227 16.97 13.76 1.46
N LEU A 228 15.90 14.30 0.92
CA LEU A 228 14.99 15.19 1.64
C LEU A 228 13.57 14.65 1.59
N THR A 229 12.97 14.45 2.76
CA THR A 229 11.54 14.17 2.91
C THR A 229 10.86 15.25 3.72
N ALA A 230 9.63 15.56 3.37
CA ALA A 230 8.77 16.48 4.10
C ALA A 230 7.41 15.87 4.36
N ILE A 231 6.75 16.38 5.39
CA ILE A 231 5.37 16.02 5.67
C ILE A 231 4.45 16.98 4.92
N PHE A 232 3.48 16.40 4.25
CA PHE A 232 2.42 17.08 3.54
C PHE A 232 1.09 16.87 4.25
N LEU A 233 0.24 17.87 4.19
CA LEU A 233 -1.12 17.85 4.74
C LEU A 233 -2.11 18.19 3.65
N LEU A 234 -3.22 17.44 3.62
CA LEU A 234 -4.28 17.61 2.63
C LEU A 234 -5.64 17.67 3.36
N ASP A 235 -6.45 18.71 3.07
CA ASP A 235 -7.81 18.85 3.57
C ASP A 235 -8.76 18.13 2.61
N LEU A 236 -9.38 17.06 3.06
CA LEU A 236 -10.30 16.25 2.26
C LEU A 236 -11.67 16.89 2.10
N LYS A 237 -12.07 17.78 3.04
CA LYS A 237 -13.39 18.45 3.05
C LYS A 237 -14.54 17.47 2.78
N PRO A 238 -14.73 16.47 3.64
CA PRO A 238 -15.85 15.54 3.48
C PRO A 238 -17.17 16.28 3.57
N THR A 239 -18.16 15.85 2.76
CA THR A 239 -19.55 16.34 2.91
C THR A 239 -20.13 15.87 4.24
N ALA A 240 -21.18 16.51 4.72
CA ALA A 240 -21.78 16.20 6.02
C ALA A 240 -22.16 14.72 6.21
N ASN A 241 -22.54 14.04 5.13
CA ASN A 241 -22.81 12.59 5.13
C ASN A 241 -21.58 11.72 4.81
N GLY A 242 -20.38 12.30 4.67
CA GLY A 242 -19.14 11.59 4.38
C GLY A 242 -19.06 10.90 3.01
N LYS A 243 -20.12 10.95 2.18
CA LYS A 243 -20.16 10.21 0.91
C LYS A 243 -19.28 10.81 -0.20
N ARG A 244 -19.00 12.10 -0.13
CA ARG A 244 -18.17 12.81 -1.10
C ARG A 244 -17.08 13.60 -0.41
N VAL A 245 -15.95 13.73 -1.07
CA VAL A 245 -14.83 14.57 -0.65
C VAL A 245 -14.49 15.57 -1.75
N LYS A 246 -14.05 16.74 -1.35
CA LYS A 246 -13.52 17.78 -2.23
C LYS A 246 -12.13 18.16 -1.72
N PRO A 247 -11.10 17.36 -2.06
CA PRO A 247 -9.77 17.58 -1.53
C PRO A 247 -9.20 18.93 -1.99
N SER A 248 -8.46 19.57 -1.10
CA SER A 248 -7.64 20.74 -1.43
C SER A 248 -6.36 20.31 -2.16
N ALA A 249 -5.55 21.28 -2.57
CA ALA A 249 -4.17 20.99 -2.91
C ALA A 249 -3.39 20.58 -1.65
N ALA A 250 -2.46 19.64 -1.80
CA ALA A 250 -1.56 19.23 -0.72
C ALA A 250 -0.62 20.38 -0.36
N VAL A 251 -0.45 20.64 0.93
CA VAL A 251 0.41 21.67 1.47
C VAL A 251 1.57 21.02 2.21
N GLN A 252 2.79 21.42 1.90
CA GLN A 252 3.96 21.04 2.66
C GLN A 252 3.94 21.78 4.00
N ILE A 253 3.96 21.05 5.11
CA ILE A 253 3.85 21.62 6.47
C ILE A 253 5.18 21.62 7.23
N THR A 254 6.18 20.88 6.77
CA THR A 254 7.50 20.88 7.37
C THR A 254 8.55 21.37 6.36
N GLN A 255 9.59 22.03 6.90
CA GLN A 255 10.78 22.39 6.14
C GLN A 255 11.93 21.48 6.59
N PRO A 256 12.24 20.43 5.86
CA PRO A 256 13.22 19.45 6.28
C PRO A 256 14.63 19.98 6.12
N VAL A 257 15.50 19.58 7.05
CA VAL A 257 16.94 19.69 6.86
C VAL A 257 17.46 18.42 6.19
N ARG A 258 16.85 17.26 6.51
CA ARG A 258 17.13 15.97 5.89
C ARG A 258 15.86 15.14 5.74
N TYR A 259 15.49 14.37 6.75
CA TYR A 259 14.32 13.49 6.72
C TYR A 259 13.30 13.91 7.77
N ASP A 260 12.10 14.24 7.34
CA ASP A 260 10.91 14.35 8.17
C ASP A 260 9.97 13.22 7.78
N PHE A 261 9.54 12.40 8.74
CA PHE A 261 8.79 11.17 8.47
C PHE A 261 7.94 10.74 9.68
N SER A 262 7.17 9.66 9.53
CA SER A 262 6.27 9.08 10.54
C SER A 262 5.31 10.10 11.17
N PRO A 263 4.49 10.80 10.37
CA PRO A 263 3.47 11.68 10.93
C PRO A 263 2.45 10.88 11.74
N SER A 264 2.05 11.41 12.90
CA SER A 264 1.02 10.83 13.77
C SER A 264 0.19 11.93 14.39
N PHE A 265 -1.14 11.87 14.23
CA PHE A 265 -2.04 12.82 14.88
C PHE A 265 -2.22 12.48 16.36
N ASP A 266 -2.32 13.52 17.17
CA ASP A 266 -2.85 13.42 18.52
C ASP A 266 -4.31 12.92 18.49
N PRO A 267 -4.73 12.02 19.41
CA PRO A 267 -6.11 11.53 19.45
C PRO A 267 -7.20 12.60 19.48
N ASP A 268 -6.91 13.75 20.09
CA ASP A 268 -7.82 14.91 20.12
C ASP A 268 -7.68 15.83 18.89
N GLY A 269 -6.75 15.52 17.96
CA GLY A 269 -6.50 16.30 16.76
C GLY A 269 -5.93 17.70 17.02
N ARG A 270 -5.25 17.91 18.15
CA ARG A 270 -4.64 19.20 18.52
C ARG A 270 -3.26 19.40 17.95
N TRP A 271 -2.51 18.29 17.82
CA TRP A 271 -1.12 18.28 17.40
C TRP A 271 -0.85 17.20 16.35
N LEU A 272 0.21 17.41 15.59
CA LEU A 272 0.80 16.42 14.71
C LEU A 272 2.24 16.15 15.20
N TYR A 273 2.52 14.93 15.55
CA TYR A 273 3.86 14.46 15.89
C TYR A 273 4.55 13.92 14.64
N PHE A 274 5.87 14.02 14.60
CA PHE A 274 6.67 13.43 13.54
C PHE A 274 8.10 13.21 14.00
N LEU A 275 8.83 12.36 13.31
CA LEU A 275 10.25 12.15 13.51
C LEU A 275 11.03 12.99 12.51
N SER A 276 12.15 13.55 12.95
CA SER A 276 13.01 14.35 12.07
C SER A 276 14.47 14.14 12.36
N SER A 277 15.26 14.04 11.29
CA SER A 277 16.72 13.99 11.32
C SER A 277 17.31 15.37 11.07
N ARG A 278 16.99 16.35 11.92
CA ARG A 278 17.46 17.76 11.80
C ARG A 278 18.39 18.22 12.91
N THR A 279 18.73 17.35 13.85
CA THR A 279 19.60 17.67 14.98
C THR A 279 20.98 17.06 14.76
N PHE A 280 21.98 17.89 14.57
CA PHE A 280 23.35 17.47 14.31
C PHE A 280 24.24 17.90 15.50
N ASN A 281 24.29 17.07 16.55
CA ASN A 281 25.22 17.23 17.67
C ASN A 281 26.39 16.26 17.44
N PRO A 282 27.53 16.72 16.90
CA PRO A 282 28.67 15.86 16.63
C PRO A 282 29.29 15.38 17.95
N ILE A 283 29.57 14.08 18.01
CA ILE A 283 30.34 13.44 19.08
C ILE A 283 31.62 12.90 18.44
N TRP A 284 32.73 13.21 19.03
CA TRP A 284 34.02 12.67 18.59
C TRP A 284 34.08 11.18 18.94
N ASP A 285 34.31 10.34 17.96
CA ASP A 285 34.54 8.92 18.12
C ASP A 285 36.06 8.66 18.12
N THR A 286 36.60 8.24 19.25
CA THR A 286 38.02 7.95 19.42
C THR A 286 38.47 6.65 18.75
N VAL A 287 37.54 5.75 18.41
CA VAL A 287 37.85 4.47 17.76
C VAL A 287 37.92 4.65 16.23
N GLN A 288 36.98 5.36 15.67
CA GLN A 288 36.93 5.63 14.21
C GLN A 288 37.65 6.93 13.82
N THR A 289 38.18 7.66 14.77
CA THR A 289 38.87 8.96 14.58
C THR A 289 38.07 9.94 13.70
N GLY A 290 36.76 9.98 13.90
CA GLY A 290 35.83 10.80 13.14
C GLY A 290 34.70 11.37 13.98
N THR A 291 33.86 12.22 13.39
CA THR A 291 32.64 12.74 14.02
C THR A 291 31.47 11.80 13.78
N SER A 292 30.78 11.40 14.86
CA SER A 292 29.56 10.61 14.84
C SER A 292 28.36 11.49 15.19
N PHE A 293 27.20 11.21 14.60
CA PHE A 293 25.92 11.88 14.87
C PHE A 293 24.90 10.89 15.45
N SER A 294 25.23 10.30 16.58
CA SER A 294 24.49 9.18 17.19
C SER A 294 23.04 9.50 17.60
N ARG A 295 22.64 10.77 17.68
CA ARG A 295 21.31 11.22 18.10
C ARG A 295 20.71 12.27 17.17
N SER A 296 20.84 12.08 15.87
CA SER A 296 20.32 13.01 14.85
C SER A 296 18.81 12.97 14.73
N MET A 297 18.18 11.83 15.03
CA MET A 297 16.73 11.63 14.95
C MET A 297 16.05 11.96 16.27
N LYS A 298 15.05 12.83 16.23
CA LYS A 298 14.24 13.22 17.40
C LYS A 298 12.76 13.36 17.03
N PRO A 299 11.86 13.19 18.01
CA PRO A 299 10.45 13.53 17.83
C PRO A 299 10.25 15.05 17.88
N TYR A 300 9.36 15.51 17.02
CA TYR A 300 8.92 16.89 16.95
C TYR A 300 7.40 16.97 17.00
N LEU A 301 6.91 18.11 17.43
CA LEU A 301 5.49 18.41 17.51
C LEU A 301 5.19 19.66 16.68
N LEU A 302 4.12 19.60 15.91
CA LEU A 302 3.57 20.72 15.18
C LEU A 302 2.16 21.04 15.72
N THR A 303 1.93 22.29 16.08
CA THR A 303 0.60 22.75 16.52
C THR A 303 -0.30 22.96 15.30
N LEU A 304 -1.49 22.34 15.31
CA LEU A 304 -2.45 22.45 14.21
C LEU A 304 -3.34 23.69 14.31
N LYS A 305 -3.33 24.35 15.47
CA LYS A 305 -4.04 25.61 15.71
C LYS A 305 -3.06 26.67 16.19
N LYS A 306 -3.26 27.91 15.75
CA LYS A 306 -2.40 29.05 16.08
C LYS A 306 -2.26 29.28 17.60
N ASP A 307 -3.35 29.05 18.33
CA ASP A 307 -3.41 29.29 19.78
C ASP A 307 -3.20 28.03 20.63
N ALA A 308 -2.81 26.91 19.99
CA ALA A 308 -2.53 25.67 20.71
C ALA A 308 -1.24 25.80 21.51
N GLN A 309 -1.32 25.59 22.82
CA GLN A 309 -0.17 25.61 23.71
C GLN A 309 0.67 24.35 23.47
N ASN A 310 1.98 24.49 23.48
CA ASN A 310 2.91 23.37 23.42
C ASN A 310 2.82 22.59 24.74
N PRO A 311 2.48 21.30 24.72
CA PRO A 311 2.31 20.50 25.94
C PRO A 311 3.61 20.25 26.72
N PHE A 312 4.76 20.44 26.06
CA PHE A 312 6.09 20.21 26.64
C PHE A 312 6.75 21.46 27.24
N VAL A 313 6.10 22.62 27.12
CA VAL A 313 6.58 23.82 27.81
C VAL A 313 6.12 23.75 29.24
N ALA A 314 7.07 23.72 30.16
CA ALA A 314 6.79 23.77 31.59
C ALA A 314 6.00 25.04 31.91
N LYS A 315 4.83 24.90 32.52
CA LYS A 315 4.10 26.05 33.07
C LYS A 315 4.79 26.44 34.38
N PRO A 316 5.12 27.72 34.56
CA PRO A 316 5.61 28.15 35.87
C PRO A 316 4.53 27.84 36.91
N HIS A 317 4.88 27.07 37.92
CA HIS A 317 4.00 26.93 39.07
C HIS A 317 3.98 28.28 39.78
N ALA A 318 2.80 28.80 40.01
CA ALA A 318 2.64 29.92 40.91
C ALA A 318 3.16 29.50 42.31
N PRO A 319 3.91 30.37 43.02
CA PRO A 319 4.42 30.10 44.33
C PRO A 319 3.32 29.81 45.35
#